data_34822543bbc286efe2e35b0f4ce6c999
#
_entry.id   34822543bbc286efe2e35b0f4ce6c999
#
_cell.length_a   1.000
_cell.length_b   1.000
_cell.length_c   1.000
_cell.angle_alpha   90.00
_cell.angle_beta   90.00
_cell.angle_gamma   90.00
#
_symmetry.space_group_name_H-M   'P 1'
#
loop_
_entity.id
_entity.type
_entity.pdbx_description
1 polymer ?
#
loop_
_entity_poly.entity_id
_entity_poly.type
_entity_poly.pdbx_seq_one_letter_code
_entity_poly.pdbx_strand_id
1 'polypeptide(L)'
;MHHSLRLYSRYRELFLRYYIFQAKWTRIPLIGRLVRKVANSYGKNMSRAYLLTFSEANEVVDISDGLALVPCTCRAVFKHCDNPINTEIMIGLNRNIFMEARPHDYHDVTKQEAKDILKQCHERGLIHTIVKCRQDFYAICNCCSCCCVPLRLNKKYGVGEALVRRDDIVRELKKQIVS
;
A
#
# COMPACT_ATOMS: atom_id res chain seq x y z
N MET A 1 8.73 -16.77 -7.19
CA MET A 1 8.14 -15.45 -6.95
C MET A 1 7.26 -15.43 -5.70
N HIS A 2 6.42 -16.45 -5.46
CA HIS A 2 5.52 -16.52 -4.29
C HIS A 2 6.21 -16.55 -2.91
N HIS A 3 7.42 -17.07 -2.79
CA HIS A 3 8.11 -17.21 -1.49
C HIS A 3 8.42 -15.84 -0.82
N SER A 4 8.86 -14.85 -1.59
CA SER A 4 9.16 -13.51 -1.05
C SER A 4 7.90 -12.75 -0.59
N LEU A 5 6.77 -12.93 -1.28
CA LEU A 5 5.49 -12.34 -0.89
C LEU A 5 4.92 -13.01 0.38
N ARG A 6 5.04 -14.34 0.51
CA ARG A 6 4.65 -15.08 1.73
C ARG A 6 5.45 -14.60 2.95
N LEU A 7 6.78 -14.48 2.80
CA LEU A 7 7.65 -13.99 3.86
C LEU A 7 7.29 -12.54 4.26
N TYR A 8 7.10 -11.66 3.26
CA TYR A 8 6.67 -10.30 3.49
C TYR A 8 5.31 -10.23 4.20
N SER A 9 4.32 -11.01 3.75
CA SER A 9 3.00 -11.06 4.38
C SER A 9 3.09 -11.47 5.85
N ARG A 10 3.88 -12.52 6.16
CA ARG A 10 4.03 -13.05 7.52
C ARG A 10 4.71 -12.07 8.48
N TYR A 11 5.72 -11.33 7.99
CA TYR A 11 6.53 -10.40 8.81
C TYR A 11 6.29 -8.93 8.48
N ARG A 12 5.15 -8.60 7.84
CA ARG A 12 4.85 -7.26 7.34
C ARG A 12 5.02 -6.17 8.40
N GLU A 13 4.61 -6.42 9.64
CA GLU A 13 4.74 -5.47 10.75
C GLU A 13 6.20 -5.16 11.07
N LEU A 14 7.05 -6.19 11.12
CA LEU A 14 8.48 -6.04 11.36
C LEU A 14 9.14 -5.24 10.24
N PHE A 15 8.81 -5.54 8.97
CA PHE A 15 9.31 -4.80 7.81
C PHE A 15 8.91 -3.32 7.86
N LEU A 16 7.67 -2.98 8.24
CA LEU A 16 7.24 -1.60 8.34
C LEU A 16 8.01 -0.81 9.42
N ARG A 17 8.26 -1.43 10.58
CA ARG A 17 9.09 -0.85 11.65
C ARG A 17 10.53 -0.66 11.18
N TYR A 18 11.08 -1.65 10.49
CA TYR A 18 12.44 -1.63 9.94
C TYR A 18 12.61 -0.51 8.90
N TYR A 19 11.66 -0.35 7.96
CA TYR A 19 11.70 0.75 6.98
C TYR A 19 11.73 2.12 7.65
N ILE A 20 10.90 2.35 8.66
CA ILE A 20 10.91 3.62 9.39
C ILE A 20 12.18 3.79 10.21
N PHE A 21 12.73 2.73 10.79
CA PHE A 21 14.02 2.78 11.48
C PHE A 21 15.15 3.19 10.53
N GLN A 22 15.28 2.52 9.41
CA GLN A 22 16.29 2.87 8.38
C GLN A 22 16.08 4.27 7.82
N ALA A 23 14.84 4.69 7.63
CA ALA A 23 14.53 6.02 7.11
C ALA A 23 15.05 7.15 7.99
N LYS A 24 15.21 6.93 9.30
CA LYS A 24 15.82 7.94 10.20
C LYS A 24 17.25 8.30 9.77
N TRP A 25 17.98 7.37 9.18
CA TRP A 25 19.35 7.59 8.71
C TRP A 25 19.44 8.56 7.53
N THR A 26 18.32 8.80 6.82
CA THR A 26 18.27 9.84 5.77
C THR A 26 18.55 11.24 6.30
N ARG A 27 18.41 11.46 7.62
CA ARG A 27 18.62 12.74 8.30
C ARG A 27 20.08 12.96 8.74
N ILE A 28 20.92 11.92 8.68
CA ILE A 28 22.33 12.03 9.10
C ILE A 28 23.10 12.74 7.99
N PRO A 29 23.84 13.81 8.29
CA PRO A 29 24.72 14.45 7.33
C PRO A 29 25.67 13.43 6.68
N LEU A 30 26.09 13.66 5.45
CA LEU A 30 26.99 12.82 4.63
C LEU A 30 26.35 11.51 4.14
N ILE A 31 25.82 10.65 5.01
CA ILE A 31 25.26 9.34 4.60
C ILE A 31 23.81 9.41 4.15
N GLY A 32 23.07 10.42 4.56
CA GLY A 32 21.61 10.54 4.28
C GLY A 32 21.31 10.59 2.77
N ARG A 33 22.21 11.17 1.96
CA ARG A 33 22.05 11.16 0.49
C ARG A 33 22.14 9.74 -0.07
N LEU A 34 23.11 8.94 0.40
CA LEU A 34 23.28 7.55 -0.01
C LEU A 34 22.07 6.70 0.40
N VAL A 35 21.63 6.84 1.66
CA VAL A 35 20.45 6.12 2.17
C VAL A 35 19.21 6.45 1.34
N ARG A 36 18.97 7.73 1.01
CA ARG A 36 17.85 8.12 0.13
C ARG A 36 17.98 7.53 -1.27
N LYS A 37 19.19 7.52 -1.84
CA LYS A 37 19.43 6.93 -3.17
C LYS A 37 19.09 5.44 -3.19
N VAL A 38 19.53 4.68 -2.19
CA VAL A 38 19.23 3.24 -2.05
C VAL A 38 17.74 3.03 -1.83
N ALA A 39 17.11 3.79 -0.92
CA ALA A 39 15.68 3.69 -0.64
C ALA A 39 14.82 4.04 -1.85
N ASN A 40 15.19 5.05 -2.64
CA ASN A 40 14.50 5.39 -3.89
C ASN A 40 14.67 4.29 -4.95
N SER A 41 15.86 3.70 -5.08
CA SER A 41 16.08 2.56 -5.98
C SER A 41 15.21 1.37 -5.58
N TYR A 42 15.12 1.07 -4.29
CA TYR A 42 14.22 0.03 -3.78
C TYR A 42 12.74 0.36 -4.08
N GLY A 43 12.30 1.59 -3.81
CA GLY A 43 10.96 2.06 -4.14
C GLY A 43 10.63 1.88 -5.62
N LYS A 44 11.55 2.26 -6.49
CA LYS A 44 11.38 2.16 -7.95
C LYS A 44 11.25 0.72 -8.45
N ASN A 45 12.03 -0.21 -7.89
CA ASN A 45 12.19 -1.55 -8.45
C ASN A 45 11.44 -2.65 -7.70
N MET A 46 11.15 -2.44 -6.40
CA MET A 46 10.64 -3.52 -5.55
C MET A 46 9.25 -3.26 -4.98
N SER A 47 9.01 -2.07 -4.41
CA SER A 47 7.72 -1.80 -3.75
C SER A 47 7.42 -0.31 -3.76
N ARG A 48 6.28 0.06 -4.33
CA ARG A 48 5.86 1.44 -4.53
C ARG A 48 4.36 1.59 -4.30
N ALA A 49 3.97 2.74 -3.74
CA ALA A 49 2.59 3.17 -3.71
C ALA A 49 2.36 4.25 -4.77
N TYR A 50 1.20 4.22 -5.39
CA TYR A 50 0.76 5.23 -6.35
C TYR A 50 -0.48 5.94 -5.82
N LEU A 51 -0.49 7.27 -5.87
CA LEU A 51 -1.64 8.07 -5.49
C LEU A 51 -2.79 7.84 -6.49
N LEU A 52 -3.98 7.67 -5.95
CA LEU A 52 -5.23 7.60 -6.70
C LEU A 52 -6.14 8.76 -6.31
N THR A 53 -6.90 9.26 -7.26
CA THR A 53 -8.13 10.02 -6.97
C THR A 53 -9.20 9.07 -6.46
N PHE A 54 -10.26 9.60 -5.86
CA PHE A 54 -11.42 8.79 -5.43
C PHE A 54 -12.07 8.05 -6.62
N SER A 55 -12.19 8.73 -7.78
CA SER A 55 -12.72 8.11 -9.00
C SER A 55 -11.86 6.96 -9.48
N GLU A 56 -10.52 7.12 -9.52
CA GLU A 56 -9.60 6.06 -9.92
C GLU A 56 -9.64 4.86 -8.95
N ALA A 57 -9.78 5.11 -7.64
CA ALA A 57 -9.92 4.04 -6.65
C ALA A 57 -11.19 3.21 -6.89
N ASN A 58 -12.32 3.86 -7.21
CA ASN A 58 -13.56 3.18 -7.59
C ASN A 58 -13.40 2.40 -8.90
N GLU A 59 -12.73 2.97 -9.90
CA GLU A 59 -12.44 2.29 -11.18
C GLU A 59 -11.58 1.03 -10.95
N VAL A 60 -10.59 1.08 -10.06
CA VAL A 60 -9.80 -0.10 -9.68
C VAL A 60 -10.69 -1.18 -9.06
N VAL A 61 -11.65 -0.82 -8.20
CA VAL A 61 -12.62 -1.78 -7.63
C VAL A 61 -13.47 -2.41 -8.73
N ASP A 62 -13.94 -1.60 -9.71
CA ASP A 62 -14.81 -2.09 -10.79
C ASP A 62 -14.12 -3.12 -11.71
N ILE A 63 -12.84 -2.91 -11.98
CA ILE A 63 -12.08 -3.80 -12.88
C ILE A 63 -11.43 -5.00 -12.17
N SER A 64 -11.42 -5.01 -10.83
CA SER A 64 -10.77 -6.08 -10.07
C SER A 64 -11.66 -7.31 -9.94
N ASP A 65 -11.04 -8.48 -10.12
CA ASP A 65 -11.65 -9.78 -9.86
C ASP A 65 -11.26 -10.24 -8.46
N GLY A 66 -12.27 -10.36 -7.58
CA GLY A 66 -12.07 -10.77 -6.19
C GLY A 66 -11.47 -9.66 -5.32
N LEU A 67 -12.22 -9.28 -4.31
CA LEU A 67 -11.88 -8.25 -3.35
C LEU A 67 -11.93 -8.81 -1.94
N ALA A 68 -10.98 -8.41 -1.09
CA ALA A 68 -11.01 -8.74 0.32
C ALA A 68 -10.61 -7.53 1.17
N LEU A 69 -11.37 -7.30 2.25
CA LEU A 69 -11.07 -6.29 3.24
C LEU A 69 -10.08 -6.83 4.26
N VAL A 70 -9.07 -6.02 4.60
CA VAL A 70 -8.06 -6.40 5.58
C VAL A 70 -7.68 -5.21 6.48
N PRO A 71 -7.12 -5.48 7.66
CA PRO A 71 -6.61 -4.43 8.53
C PRO A 71 -5.44 -3.66 7.88
N CYS A 72 -5.49 -2.34 7.90
CA CYS A 72 -4.37 -1.49 7.52
C CYS A 72 -3.19 -1.72 8.46
N THR A 73 -2.18 -2.44 8.01
CA THR A 73 -1.02 -2.83 8.82
C THR A 73 -0.27 -1.61 9.37
N CYS A 74 -0.12 -0.53 8.59
CA CYS A 74 0.53 0.69 9.06
C CYS A 74 -0.20 1.29 10.28
N ARG A 75 -1.53 1.31 10.25
CA ARG A 75 -2.34 1.87 11.33
C ARG A 75 -2.35 0.98 12.56
N ALA A 76 -2.46 -0.33 12.35
CA ALA A 76 -2.37 -1.32 13.43
C ALA A 76 -1.02 -1.28 14.18
N VAL A 77 0.09 -1.08 13.42
CA VAL A 77 1.45 -1.06 13.98
C VAL A 77 1.80 0.25 14.68
N PHE A 78 1.47 1.39 14.09
CA PHE A 78 1.94 2.69 14.59
C PHE A 78 0.94 3.40 15.50
N LYS A 79 -0.35 3.18 15.36
CA LYS A 79 -1.42 3.70 16.25
C LYS A 79 -1.34 5.20 16.54
N HIS A 80 -1.06 6.01 15.50
CA HIS A 80 -0.91 7.46 15.65
C HIS A 80 -2.20 8.25 15.39
N CYS A 81 -3.33 7.59 15.19
CA CYS A 81 -4.66 8.18 14.99
C CYS A 81 -5.77 7.16 15.23
N ASP A 82 -6.99 7.66 15.40
CA ASP A 82 -8.21 6.88 15.65
C ASP A 82 -8.99 6.52 14.38
N ASN A 83 -8.36 6.65 13.20
CA ASN A 83 -8.98 6.23 11.95
C ASN A 83 -9.23 4.71 11.92
N PRO A 84 -10.28 4.23 11.23
CA PRO A 84 -10.61 2.82 11.18
C PRO A 84 -9.45 1.98 10.65
N ILE A 85 -9.25 0.81 11.25
CA ILE A 85 -8.15 -0.10 10.87
C ILE A 85 -8.54 -0.92 9.65
N ASN A 86 -9.78 -1.43 9.57
CA ASN A 86 -10.26 -2.27 8.45
C ASN A 86 -10.60 -1.40 7.24
N THR A 87 -9.60 -1.07 6.45
CA THR A 87 -9.71 -0.13 5.32
C THR A 87 -8.79 -0.45 4.14
N GLU A 88 -7.97 -1.47 4.22
CA GLU A 88 -7.13 -1.91 3.10
C GLU A 88 -7.91 -2.94 2.28
N ILE A 89 -8.02 -2.74 0.97
CA ILE A 89 -8.75 -3.61 0.06
C ILE A 89 -7.74 -4.34 -0.81
N MET A 90 -7.61 -5.65 -0.58
CA MET A 90 -6.79 -6.52 -1.43
C MET A 90 -7.49 -6.79 -2.75
N ILE A 91 -6.72 -6.84 -3.84
CA ILE A 91 -7.24 -7.03 -5.20
C ILE A 91 -6.55 -8.19 -5.92
N GLY A 92 -7.29 -8.86 -6.80
CA GLY A 92 -6.77 -9.85 -7.73
C GLY A 92 -6.28 -11.16 -7.10
N LEU A 93 -5.57 -11.95 -7.91
CA LEU A 93 -5.09 -13.30 -7.54
C LEU A 93 -4.09 -13.30 -6.37
N ASN A 94 -3.38 -12.21 -6.17
CA ASN A 94 -2.39 -12.08 -5.08
C ASN A 94 -3.03 -12.12 -3.68
N ARG A 95 -4.37 -11.89 -3.57
CA ARG A 95 -5.09 -12.00 -2.30
C ARG A 95 -4.88 -13.38 -1.65
N ASN A 96 -4.87 -14.46 -2.44
CA ASN A 96 -4.73 -15.82 -1.92
C ASN A 96 -3.42 -16.03 -1.14
N ILE A 97 -2.32 -15.45 -1.61
CA ILE A 97 -1.01 -15.54 -0.94
C ILE A 97 -1.04 -14.86 0.44
N PHE A 98 -1.75 -13.74 0.53
CA PHE A 98 -1.90 -13.02 1.79
C PHE A 98 -2.91 -13.70 2.72
N MET A 99 -4.00 -14.25 2.19
CA MET A 99 -4.99 -15.04 2.94
C MET A 99 -4.38 -16.27 3.60
N GLU A 100 -3.54 -17.04 2.87
CA GLU A 100 -2.82 -18.19 3.43
C GLU A 100 -1.91 -17.81 4.61
N ALA A 101 -1.33 -16.61 4.59
CA ALA A 101 -0.44 -16.15 5.65
C ALA A 101 -1.18 -15.63 6.90
N ARG A 102 -2.42 -15.13 6.74
CA ARG A 102 -3.24 -14.50 7.78
C ARG A 102 -4.74 -14.75 7.57
N PRO A 103 -5.22 -15.99 7.66
CA PRO A 103 -6.60 -16.36 7.28
C PRO A 103 -7.67 -15.63 8.11
N HIS A 104 -7.38 -15.25 9.34
CA HIS A 104 -8.35 -14.58 10.23
C HIS A 104 -8.52 -13.08 9.97
N ASP A 105 -7.61 -12.47 9.20
CA ASP A 105 -7.61 -11.03 8.94
C ASP A 105 -8.38 -10.65 7.66
N TYR A 106 -8.81 -11.66 6.87
CA TYR A 106 -9.38 -11.47 5.54
C TYR A 106 -10.88 -11.72 5.53
N HIS A 107 -11.62 -10.75 4.99
CA HIS A 107 -13.05 -10.86 4.73
C HIS A 107 -13.31 -10.55 3.25
N ASP A 108 -13.84 -11.52 2.50
CA ASP A 108 -14.27 -11.27 1.12
C ASP A 108 -15.38 -10.20 1.13
N VAL A 109 -15.28 -9.26 0.21
CA VAL A 109 -16.24 -8.17 0.06
C VAL A 109 -16.69 -8.04 -1.38
N THR A 110 -17.94 -7.62 -1.55
CA THR A 110 -18.49 -7.24 -2.85
C THR A 110 -17.91 -5.93 -3.35
N LYS A 111 -18.05 -5.65 -4.64
CA LYS A 111 -17.64 -4.36 -5.23
C LYS A 111 -18.37 -3.19 -4.56
N GLN A 112 -19.64 -3.37 -4.20
CA GLN A 112 -20.42 -2.32 -3.53
C GLN A 112 -19.88 -2.03 -2.14
N GLU A 113 -19.66 -3.06 -1.32
CA GLU A 113 -19.06 -2.90 0.02
C GLU A 113 -17.69 -2.23 -0.05
N ALA A 114 -16.83 -2.62 -1.01
CA ALA A 114 -15.54 -1.99 -1.22
C ALA A 114 -15.67 -0.50 -1.57
N LYS A 115 -16.63 -0.11 -2.41
CA LYS A 115 -16.91 1.30 -2.74
C LYS A 115 -17.44 2.08 -1.54
N ASP A 116 -18.26 1.47 -0.71
CA ASP A 116 -18.79 2.10 0.50
C ASP A 116 -17.64 2.37 1.50
N ILE A 117 -16.70 1.44 1.63
CA ILE A 117 -15.48 1.61 2.43
C ILE A 117 -14.62 2.76 1.85
N LEU A 118 -14.42 2.81 0.52
CA LEU A 118 -13.70 3.90 -0.12
C LEU A 118 -14.35 5.25 0.15
N LYS A 119 -15.68 5.33 0.04
CA LYS A 119 -16.45 6.54 0.33
C LYS A 119 -16.27 7.01 1.77
N GLN A 120 -16.45 6.12 2.75
CA GLN A 120 -16.24 6.42 4.17
C GLN A 120 -14.80 6.90 4.45
N CYS A 121 -13.81 6.29 3.81
CA CYS A 121 -12.41 6.68 3.91
C CYS A 121 -12.18 8.06 3.30
N HIS A 122 -12.78 8.35 2.14
CA HIS A 122 -12.70 9.64 1.46
C HIS A 122 -13.29 10.77 2.30
N GLU A 123 -14.48 10.56 2.86
CA GLU A 123 -15.16 11.51 3.75
C GLU A 123 -14.35 11.82 5.02
N ARG A 124 -13.50 10.89 5.47
CA ARG A 124 -12.54 11.09 6.57
C ARG A 124 -11.22 11.74 6.15
N GLY A 125 -11.09 12.13 4.87
CA GLY A 125 -9.86 12.74 4.34
C GLY A 125 -8.69 11.78 4.21
N LEU A 126 -8.93 10.46 4.13
CA LEU A 126 -7.88 9.49 3.88
C LEU A 126 -7.46 9.52 2.41
N ILE A 127 -6.18 9.29 2.17
CA ILE A 127 -5.56 9.36 0.85
C ILE A 127 -5.62 7.97 0.22
N HIS A 128 -6.23 7.88 -0.97
CA HIS A 128 -6.30 6.62 -1.72
C HIS A 128 -4.99 6.36 -2.44
N THR A 129 -4.50 5.13 -2.32
CA THR A 129 -3.30 4.68 -3.04
C THR A 129 -3.48 3.25 -3.51
N ILE A 130 -2.82 2.88 -4.62
CA ILE A 130 -2.65 1.49 -5.02
C ILE A 130 -1.20 1.08 -4.81
N VAL A 131 -0.99 -0.10 -4.25
CA VAL A 131 0.34 -0.60 -3.93
C VAL A 131 0.76 -1.68 -4.92
N LYS A 132 2.00 -1.54 -5.40
CA LYS A 132 2.63 -2.46 -6.32
C LYS A 132 3.88 -3.07 -5.68
N CYS A 133 4.04 -4.39 -5.80
CA CYS A 133 5.26 -5.11 -5.44
C CYS A 133 5.82 -5.76 -6.70
N ARG A 134 7.00 -5.32 -7.14
CA ARG A 134 7.59 -5.68 -8.44
C ARG A 134 6.63 -5.35 -9.59
N GLN A 135 6.05 -6.36 -10.22
CA GLN A 135 5.10 -6.19 -11.34
C GLN A 135 3.62 -6.22 -10.87
N ASP A 136 3.34 -6.71 -9.67
CA ASP A 136 1.98 -7.04 -9.25
C ASP A 136 1.36 -5.94 -8.39
N PHE A 137 0.21 -5.43 -8.80
CA PHE A 137 -0.68 -4.66 -7.95
C PHE A 137 -1.41 -5.62 -7.01
N TYR A 138 -1.53 -5.26 -5.73
CA TYR A 138 -2.11 -6.18 -4.76
C TYR A 138 -3.11 -5.55 -3.78
N ALA A 139 -3.09 -4.24 -3.57
CA ALA A 139 -4.01 -3.61 -2.63
C ALA A 139 -4.31 -2.15 -2.95
N ILE A 140 -5.54 -1.73 -2.67
CA ILE A 140 -5.92 -0.33 -2.49
C ILE A 140 -5.79 -0.01 -1.01
N CYS A 141 -4.99 1.00 -0.66
CA CYS A 141 -4.84 1.46 0.71
C CYS A 141 -5.52 2.83 0.90
N ASN A 142 -6.16 3.01 2.05
CA ASN A 142 -6.76 4.27 2.48
C ASN A 142 -5.88 4.87 3.58
N CYS A 143 -4.96 5.73 3.20
CA CYS A 143 -3.79 6.14 3.96
C CYS A 143 -4.00 7.40 4.79
N CYS A 144 -3.53 7.42 6.03
CA CYS A 144 -3.38 8.62 6.84
C CYS A 144 -1.91 9.09 6.85
N SER A 145 -1.69 10.39 6.91
CA SER A 145 -0.33 10.97 6.92
C SER A 145 0.48 10.64 8.19
N CYS A 146 -0.19 10.25 9.26
CA CYS A 146 0.41 9.96 10.57
C CYS A 146 1.00 8.55 10.67
N CYS A 147 0.33 7.52 10.11
CA CYS A 147 0.73 6.12 10.24
C CYS A 147 1.37 5.55 8.96
N CYS A 148 0.85 5.93 7.78
CA CYS A 148 1.23 5.32 6.51
C CYS A 148 2.74 5.42 6.22
N VAL A 149 3.39 4.27 6.01
CA VAL A 149 4.84 4.21 5.77
C VAL A 149 5.23 4.90 4.46
N PRO A 150 4.62 4.61 3.28
CA PRO A 150 4.93 5.33 2.06
C PRO A 150 4.79 6.86 2.16
N LEU A 151 3.72 7.35 2.79
CA LEU A 151 3.53 8.79 3.01
C LEU A 151 4.59 9.40 3.92
N ARG A 152 4.96 8.70 4.99
CA ARG A 152 6.03 9.14 5.91
C ARG A 152 7.40 9.12 5.24
N LEU A 153 7.70 8.07 4.48
CA LEU A 153 8.96 7.96 3.71
C LEU A 153 9.09 9.12 2.72
N ASN A 154 8.03 9.40 1.97
CA ASN A 154 8.01 10.52 1.03
C ASN A 154 8.13 11.87 1.74
N LYS A 155 7.18 12.20 2.64
CA LYS A 155 7.07 13.55 3.23
C LYS A 155 8.14 13.87 4.28
N LYS A 156 8.52 12.89 5.12
CA LYS A 156 9.40 13.14 6.27
C LYS A 156 10.86 12.78 6.02
N TYR A 157 11.12 11.85 5.10
CA TYR A 157 12.46 11.27 4.91
C TYR A 157 13.03 11.50 3.50
N GLY A 158 12.27 12.13 2.60
CA GLY A 158 12.72 12.47 1.25
C GLY A 158 12.91 11.26 0.32
N VAL A 159 12.21 10.16 0.59
CA VAL A 159 12.17 8.98 -0.28
C VAL A 159 11.00 9.14 -1.26
N GLY A 160 11.22 9.92 -2.32
CA GLY A 160 10.17 10.30 -3.28
C GLY A 160 9.55 9.10 -3.99
N GLU A 161 10.37 8.09 -4.30
CA GLU A 161 9.93 6.89 -5.02
C GLU A 161 9.07 5.93 -4.18
N ALA A 162 8.93 6.16 -2.87
CA ALA A 162 8.01 5.38 -2.03
C ALA A 162 6.54 5.66 -2.32
N LEU A 163 6.24 6.87 -2.82
CA LEU A 163 4.89 7.31 -3.17
C LEU A 163 4.95 8.29 -4.34
N VAL A 164 4.33 7.94 -5.45
CA VAL A 164 4.32 8.76 -6.67
C VAL A 164 2.91 8.92 -7.22
N ARG A 165 2.70 9.93 -8.08
CA ARG A 165 1.50 10.08 -8.89
C ARG A 165 1.81 9.71 -10.33
N ARG A 166 0.95 8.91 -10.94
CA ARG A 166 0.97 8.58 -12.37
C ARG A 166 -0.47 8.50 -12.90
N ASP A 167 -0.76 9.23 -13.96
CA ASP A 167 -2.11 9.31 -14.52
C ASP A 167 -2.48 8.07 -15.37
N ASP A 168 -1.50 7.24 -15.71
CA ASP A 168 -1.68 6.01 -16.47
C ASP A 168 -1.76 4.73 -15.62
N ILE A 169 -1.76 4.87 -14.27
CA ILE A 169 -1.63 3.73 -13.36
C ILE A 169 -2.81 2.74 -13.45
N VAL A 170 -4.04 3.26 -13.60
CA VAL A 170 -5.23 2.41 -13.76
C VAL A 170 -5.19 1.68 -15.10
N ARG A 171 -4.69 2.34 -16.16
CA ARG A 171 -4.50 1.71 -17.47
C ARG A 171 -3.45 0.60 -17.43
N GLU A 172 -2.39 0.78 -16.65
CA GLU A 172 -1.37 -0.25 -16.42
C GLU A 172 -1.97 -1.48 -15.73
N LEU A 173 -2.80 -1.25 -14.69
CA LEU A 173 -3.53 -2.33 -14.02
C LEU A 173 -4.45 -3.10 -14.97
N LYS A 174 -5.23 -2.40 -15.80
CA LYS A 174 -6.12 -3.03 -16.80
C LYS A 174 -5.37 -3.98 -17.73
N LYS A 175 -4.18 -3.57 -18.19
CA LYS A 175 -3.35 -4.44 -19.06
C LYS A 175 -2.90 -5.71 -18.33
N GLN A 176 -2.64 -5.64 -17.03
CA GLN A 176 -2.23 -6.81 -16.24
C GLN A 176 -3.38 -7.79 -15.97
N ILE A 177 -4.61 -7.31 -15.89
CA ILE A 177 -5.80 -8.18 -15.68
C ILE A 177 -6.16 -8.93 -16.96
N VAL A 178 -5.92 -8.34 -18.13
CA VAL A 178 -6.28 -8.92 -19.43
C VAL A 178 -5.19 -9.85 -20.00
N SER A 179 -3.96 -9.77 -19.51
CA SER A 179 -2.82 -10.61 -19.92
C SER A 179 -2.75 -11.92 -19.15
#